data_e7be8d8b8d5448eb5582d2d82d224f1d
#
_entry.id   e7be8d8b8d5448eb5582d2d82d224f1d
#
_cell.length_a   1.000
_cell.length_b   1.000
_cell.length_c   1.000
_cell.angle_alpha   90.00
_cell.angle_beta   90.00
_cell.angle_gamma   90.00
#
_symmetry.space_group_name_H-M   'P 1'
#
loop_
_entity.id
_entity.type
_entity.pdbx_description
1 polymer ?
#
loop_
_entity_poly.entity_id
_entity_poly.type
_entity_poly.pdbx_seq_one_letter_code
_entity_poly.pdbx_strand_id
1 'polypeptide(L)'
;VLRLCINNPLKILFLSISLLVGIYGAYGKYGKGVTFFPSVEADNTKVIVYATGNLSVKEKDLLVGKVEKKIIDIQNINNEFKSIYTTSGNVSNRQESSPDIIGFIDIEFKDWDKRRKSDLMISEIREATSTIAGIKVETRTQRAGPPRGKPIEINLVSSDPNLTIKEIKRIEEYLLKISGLKDLETSLPSPSIEYQLYVDR
;
A
#
# COMPACT_ATOMS: atom_id res chain seq x y z
N VAL A 1 -18.92 -50.92 -20.77
CA VAL A 1 -19.10 -49.94 -19.67
C VAL A 1 -20.59 -49.65 -19.45
N LEU A 2 -21.36 -49.24 -20.49
CA LEU A 2 -22.78 -48.83 -20.36
C LEU A 2 -23.68 -49.94 -19.77
N ARG A 3 -23.55 -51.21 -20.25
CA ARG A 3 -24.30 -52.34 -19.72
C ARG A 3 -23.99 -52.66 -18.25
N LEU A 4 -22.74 -52.49 -17.81
CA LEU A 4 -22.34 -52.66 -16.41
C LEU A 4 -22.96 -51.59 -15.51
N CYS A 5 -23.05 -50.36 -16.00
CA CYS A 5 -23.66 -49.24 -15.26
C CYS A 5 -25.18 -49.47 -15.09
N ILE A 6 -25.87 -49.92 -16.13
CA ILE A 6 -27.32 -50.15 -16.11
C ILE A 6 -27.69 -51.36 -15.23
N ASN A 7 -26.86 -52.39 -15.24
CA ASN A 7 -27.14 -53.62 -14.46
C ASN A 7 -26.80 -53.48 -12.96
N ASN A 8 -26.01 -52.50 -12.56
CA ASN A 8 -25.59 -52.30 -11.15
C ASN A 8 -25.66 -50.84 -10.71
N PRO A 9 -26.80 -50.16 -10.78
CA PRO A 9 -26.89 -48.72 -10.55
C PRO A 9 -26.45 -48.31 -9.15
N LEU A 10 -26.79 -49.09 -8.12
CA LEU A 10 -26.41 -48.79 -6.74
C LEU A 10 -24.90 -48.88 -6.50
N LYS A 11 -24.22 -49.85 -7.14
CA LYS A 11 -22.75 -49.96 -7.00
C LYS A 11 -22.04 -48.80 -7.66
N ILE A 12 -22.53 -48.35 -8.80
CA ILE A 12 -21.99 -47.19 -9.52
C ILE A 12 -22.22 -45.90 -8.72
N LEU A 13 -23.41 -45.75 -8.12
CA LEU A 13 -23.72 -44.63 -7.25
C LEU A 13 -22.76 -44.56 -6.04
N PHE A 14 -22.59 -45.71 -5.37
CA PHE A 14 -21.65 -45.80 -4.24
C PHE A 14 -20.20 -45.49 -4.65
N LEU A 15 -19.77 -46.00 -5.80
CA LEU A 15 -18.43 -45.73 -6.33
C LEU A 15 -18.22 -44.25 -6.61
N SER A 16 -19.20 -43.59 -7.23
CA SER A 16 -19.11 -42.15 -7.54
C SER A 16 -19.12 -41.30 -6.28
N ILE A 17 -19.95 -41.63 -5.28
CA ILE A 17 -19.92 -40.91 -3.99
C ILE A 17 -18.59 -41.14 -3.26
N SER A 18 -18.10 -42.37 -3.22
CA SER A 18 -16.81 -42.69 -2.60
C SER A 18 -15.65 -41.97 -3.28
N LEU A 19 -15.66 -41.89 -4.61
CA LEU A 19 -14.67 -41.13 -5.37
C LEU A 19 -14.72 -39.62 -5.04
N LEU A 20 -15.93 -39.07 -4.98
CA LEU A 20 -16.14 -37.65 -4.66
C LEU A 20 -15.64 -37.32 -3.25
N VAL A 21 -16.01 -38.16 -2.25
CA VAL A 21 -15.53 -38.00 -0.86
C VAL A 21 -14.01 -38.15 -0.78
N GLY A 22 -13.45 -39.12 -1.53
CA GLY A 22 -11.98 -39.30 -1.60
C GLY A 22 -11.24 -38.11 -2.19
N ILE A 23 -11.79 -37.52 -3.26
CA ILE A 23 -11.19 -36.30 -3.87
C ILE A 23 -11.27 -35.11 -2.92
N TYR A 24 -12.42 -34.88 -2.28
CA TYR A 24 -12.57 -33.81 -1.30
C TYR A 24 -11.68 -34.02 -0.07
N GLY A 25 -11.57 -35.26 0.41
CA GLY A 25 -10.66 -35.59 1.51
C GLY A 25 -9.19 -35.38 1.15
N ALA A 26 -8.79 -35.82 -0.04
CA ALA A 26 -7.43 -35.58 -0.54
C ALA A 26 -7.16 -34.07 -0.74
N TYR A 27 -8.12 -33.33 -1.28
CA TYR A 27 -7.99 -31.89 -1.42
C TYR A 27 -7.92 -31.18 -0.07
N GLY A 28 -8.71 -31.58 0.93
CA GLY A 28 -8.66 -31.02 2.27
C GLY A 28 -7.30 -31.24 2.97
N LYS A 29 -6.64 -32.39 2.67
CA LYS A 29 -5.35 -32.73 3.28
C LYS A 29 -4.14 -32.17 2.51
N TYR A 30 -4.18 -32.16 1.20
CA TYR A 30 -3.05 -31.79 0.33
C TYR A 30 -3.28 -30.51 -0.47
N GLY A 31 -4.51 -29.97 -0.47
CA GLY A 31 -4.84 -28.75 -1.17
C GLY A 31 -4.22 -27.52 -0.52
N LYS A 32 -3.76 -26.58 -1.35
CA LYS A 32 -3.18 -25.30 -0.90
C LYS A 32 -4.23 -24.21 -0.60
N GLY A 33 -5.49 -24.62 -0.47
CA GLY A 33 -6.61 -23.70 -0.27
C GLY A 33 -7.12 -23.09 -1.59
N VAL A 34 -8.18 -22.30 -1.48
CA VAL A 34 -8.78 -21.58 -2.61
C VAL A 34 -8.45 -20.11 -2.45
N THR A 35 -7.72 -19.54 -3.39
CA THR A 35 -7.46 -18.11 -3.45
C THR A 35 -8.44 -17.48 -4.43
N PHE A 36 -9.40 -16.72 -3.92
CA PHE A 36 -10.44 -16.09 -4.73
C PHE A 36 -9.89 -14.99 -5.64
N PHE A 37 -8.89 -14.24 -5.12
CA PHE A 37 -8.13 -13.25 -5.88
C PHE A 37 -6.65 -13.54 -5.67
N PRO A 38 -5.97 -14.19 -6.63
CA PRO A 38 -4.53 -14.35 -6.53
C PRO A 38 -3.86 -12.98 -6.50
N SER A 39 -2.85 -12.84 -5.67
CA SER A 39 -2.02 -11.63 -5.67
C SER A 39 -1.27 -11.55 -6.99
N VAL A 40 -1.74 -10.70 -7.88
CA VAL A 40 -1.01 -10.38 -9.11
C VAL A 40 0.08 -9.39 -8.75
N GLU A 41 1.25 -9.50 -9.38
CA GLU A 41 2.30 -8.51 -9.24
C GLU A 41 1.79 -7.13 -9.68
N ALA A 42 2.21 -6.10 -8.97
CA ALA A 42 1.80 -4.76 -9.28
C ALA A 42 2.49 -4.25 -10.54
N ASP A 43 1.70 -3.63 -11.41
CA ASP A 43 2.20 -2.98 -12.62
C ASP A 43 2.57 -1.51 -12.39
N ASN A 44 2.16 -0.96 -11.25
CA ASN A 44 2.47 0.41 -10.86
C ASN A 44 2.64 0.55 -9.35
N THR A 45 3.31 1.61 -8.94
CA THR A 45 3.38 2.04 -7.54
C THR A 45 3.30 3.56 -7.48
N LYS A 46 2.67 4.06 -6.42
CA LYS A 46 2.63 5.48 -6.09
C LYS A 46 3.52 5.73 -4.89
N VAL A 47 4.47 6.63 -5.05
CA VAL A 47 5.35 7.11 -3.99
C VAL A 47 4.77 8.43 -3.49
N ILE A 48 4.42 8.49 -2.22
CA ILE A 48 3.84 9.66 -1.57
C ILE A 48 4.92 10.30 -0.72
N VAL A 49 5.14 11.59 -0.93
CA VAL A 49 6.14 12.36 -0.22
C VAL A 49 5.47 13.27 0.79
N TYR A 50 5.82 13.11 2.05
CA TYR A 50 5.33 13.91 3.16
C TYR A 50 6.45 14.80 3.67
N ALA A 51 6.13 16.04 4.02
CA ALA A 51 7.02 16.93 4.76
C ALA A 51 6.21 17.75 5.76
N THR A 52 6.84 18.09 6.87
CA THR A 52 6.26 18.90 7.93
C THR A 52 6.66 20.37 7.79
N GLY A 53 5.78 21.27 8.16
CA GLY A 53 6.02 22.70 8.14
C GLY A 53 5.32 23.45 6.99
N ASN A 54 5.35 24.77 7.09
CA ASN A 54 4.74 25.65 6.09
C ASN A 54 5.72 25.90 4.93
N LEU A 55 5.88 24.90 4.07
CA LEU A 55 6.79 24.95 2.94
C LEU A 55 6.17 25.71 1.76
N SER A 56 6.97 26.57 1.15
CA SER A 56 6.63 27.20 -0.13
C SER A 56 6.58 26.17 -1.26
N VAL A 57 5.90 26.47 -2.35
CA VAL A 57 5.81 25.57 -3.52
C VAL A 57 7.21 25.20 -4.05
N LYS A 58 8.17 26.14 -4.04
CA LYS A 58 9.54 25.89 -4.47
C LYS A 58 10.28 24.91 -3.55
N GLU A 59 10.08 25.02 -2.25
CA GLU A 59 10.69 24.12 -1.27
C GLU A 59 10.09 22.70 -1.40
N LYS A 60 8.79 22.60 -1.58
CA LYS A 60 8.11 21.32 -1.87
C LYS A 60 8.68 20.67 -3.12
N ASP A 61 8.82 21.45 -4.20
CA ASP A 61 9.36 20.97 -5.48
C ASP A 61 10.80 20.49 -5.34
N LEU A 62 11.65 21.23 -4.61
CA LEU A 62 13.02 20.81 -4.34
C LEU A 62 13.10 19.49 -3.54
N LEU A 63 12.22 19.28 -2.57
CA LEU A 63 12.20 18.07 -1.78
C LEU A 63 11.69 16.86 -2.59
N VAL A 64 10.61 17.04 -3.35
CA VAL A 64 10.09 16.02 -4.24
C VAL A 64 11.10 15.67 -5.33
N GLY A 65 11.77 16.67 -5.91
CA GLY A 65 12.83 16.48 -6.90
C GLY A 65 14.03 15.67 -6.39
N LYS A 66 14.36 15.75 -5.08
CA LYS A 66 15.39 14.88 -4.49
C LYS A 66 14.96 13.41 -4.47
N VAL A 67 13.67 13.14 -4.18
CA VAL A 67 13.11 11.78 -4.24
C VAL A 67 13.09 11.28 -5.66
N GLU A 68 12.58 12.08 -6.59
CA GLU A 68 12.56 11.77 -8.02
C GLU A 68 13.95 11.41 -8.55
N LYS A 69 14.97 12.19 -8.21
CA LYS A 69 16.35 11.93 -8.61
C LYS A 69 16.83 10.55 -8.16
N LYS A 70 16.54 10.15 -6.92
CA LYS A 70 16.88 8.81 -6.41
C LYS A 70 16.17 7.70 -7.20
N ILE A 71 14.91 7.92 -7.57
CA ILE A 71 14.14 6.97 -8.37
C ILE A 71 14.70 6.88 -9.80
N ILE A 72 15.09 8.01 -10.39
CA ILE A 72 15.75 8.06 -11.70
C ILE A 72 17.10 7.35 -11.66
N ASP A 73 17.88 7.50 -10.59
CA ASP A 73 19.15 6.78 -10.42
C ASP A 73 18.93 5.25 -10.43
N ILE A 74 17.90 4.75 -9.74
CA ILE A 74 17.51 3.33 -9.78
C ILE A 74 17.11 2.92 -11.21
N GLN A 75 16.30 3.75 -11.89
CA GLN A 75 15.90 3.48 -13.28
C GLN A 75 17.11 3.40 -14.23
N ASN A 76 18.08 4.28 -14.08
CA ASN A 76 19.28 4.28 -14.91
C ASN A 76 20.14 3.02 -14.71
N ILE A 77 20.13 2.44 -13.51
CA ILE A 77 20.87 1.21 -13.21
C ILE A 77 20.13 -0.02 -13.73
N ASN A 78 18.84 -0.14 -13.42
CA ASN A 78 18.09 -1.38 -13.58
C ASN A 78 17.21 -1.36 -14.85
N ASN A 79 16.82 -0.18 -15.35
CA ASN A 79 15.95 0.00 -16.52
C ASN A 79 14.63 -0.81 -16.46
N GLU A 80 13.95 -0.78 -15.29
CA GLU A 80 12.76 -1.59 -15.02
C GLU A 80 11.45 -0.78 -15.04
N PHE A 81 11.55 0.57 -15.07
CA PHE A 81 10.38 1.45 -15.11
C PHE A 81 10.04 1.82 -16.56
N LYS A 82 8.76 1.91 -16.87
CA LYS A 82 8.24 2.33 -18.17
C LYS A 82 8.03 3.84 -18.21
N SER A 83 7.44 4.39 -17.12
CA SER A 83 7.23 5.81 -16.95
C SER A 83 7.36 6.23 -15.49
N ILE A 84 7.79 7.47 -15.28
CA ILE A 84 7.83 8.14 -13.97
C ILE A 84 7.10 9.46 -14.15
N TYR A 85 6.06 9.70 -13.38
CA TYR A 85 5.28 10.92 -13.40
C TYR A 85 5.30 11.57 -12.03
N THR A 86 5.87 12.77 -11.93
CA THR A 86 6.03 13.50 -10.67
C THR A 86 5.10 14.69 -10.59
N THR A 87 4.42 14.84 -9.46
CA THR A 87 3.60 15.99 -9.14
C THR A 87 4.04 16.56 -7.80
N SER A 88 4.34 17.85 -7.76
CA SER A 88 4.72 18.55 -6.53
C SER A 88 3.80 19.73 -6.24
N GLY A 89 3.75 20.17 -4.99
CA GLY A 89 3.00 21.36 -4.56
C GLY A 89 1.81 21.04 -3.65
N ASN A 90 0.75 21.82 -3.74
CA ASN A 90 -0.48 21.60 -2.99
C ASN A 90 -1.34 20.52 -3.68
N VAL A 91 -1.04 19.28 -3.40
CA VAL A 91 -1.72 18.15 -4.01
C VAL A 91 -2.89 17.73 -3.12
N SER A 92 -4.05 18.35 -3.34
CA SER A 92 -5.30 17.95 -2.71
C SER A 92 -5.98 16.91 -3.58
N ASN A 93 -5.84 15.65 -3.24
CA ASN A 93 -6.60 14.58 -3.89
C ASN A 93 -7.72 14.13 -2.95
N ARG A 94 -8.95 13.92 -3.47
CA ARG A 94 -10.13 13.54 -2.67
C ARG A 94 -9.98 12.25 -1.87
N GLN A 95 -8.98 11.43 -2.20
CA GLN A 95 -8.71 10.14 -1.56
C GLN A 95 -7.59 10.21 -0.51
N GLU A 96 -6.81 11.28 -0.46
CA GLU A 96 -5.68 11.43 0.44
C GLU A 96 -5.79 12.77 1.15
N SER A 97 -6.19 12.72 2.42
CA SER A 97 -6.61 13.90 3.20
C SER A 97 -5.51 14.49 4.08
N SER A 98 -4.25 14.01 4.00
CA SER A 98 -3.20 14.55 4.85
C SER A 98 -2.64 15.87 4.28
N PRO A 99 -2.67 16.97 5.05
CA PRO A 99 -2.12 18.26 4.64
C PRO A 99 -0.59 18.25 4.50
N ASP A 100 0.06 17.23 5.03
CA ASP A 100 1.53 17.08 5.01
C ASP A 100 2.05 16.49 3.69
N ILE A 101 1.17 16.09 2.79
CA ILE A 101 1.57 15.60 1.47
C ILE A 101 2.05 16.75 0.61
N ILE A 102 3.31 16.67 0.17
CA ILE A 102 3.94 17.69 -0.66
C ILE A 102 4.09 17.28 -2.12
N GLY A 103 3.90 15.99 -2.43
CA GLY A 103 3.94 15.50 -3.80
C GLY A 103 3.73 14.00 -3.92
N PHE A 104 3.54 13.59 -5.18
CA PHE A 104 3.37 12.19 -5.60
C PHE A 104 4.30 11.88 -6.75
N ILE A 105 4.81 10.66 -6.77
CA ILE A 105 5.54 10.10 -7.89
C ILE A 105 4.86 8.78 -8.28
N ASP A 106 4.20 8.79 -9.41
CA ASP A 106 3.57 7.60 -9.99
C ASP A 106 4.58 6.91 -10.90
N ILE A 107 4.85 5.64 -10.64
CA ILE A 107 5.82 4.83 -11.37
C ILE A 107 5.07 3.67 -12.02
N GLU A 108 5.13 3.59 -13.33
CA GLU A 108 4.66 2.46 -14.10
C GLU A 108 5.84 1.52 -14.36
N PHE A 109 5.69 0.26 -14.03
CA PHE A 109 6.70 -0.75 -14.24
C PHE A 109 6.62 -1.32 -15.66
N LYS A 110 7.72 -1.84 -16.17
CA LYS A 110 7.73 -2.64 -17.39
C LYS A 110 6.97 -3.95 -17.19
N ASP A 111 6.69 -4.65 -18.30
CA ASP A 111 6.04 -5.96 -18.29
C ASP A 111 6.75 -6.92 -17.31
N TRP A 112 5.99 -7.78 -16.64
CA TRP A 112 6.48 -8.66 -15.59
C TRP A 112 7.63 -9.59 -15.99
N ASP A 113 7.75 -9.92 -17.29
CA ASP A 113 8.81 -10.75 -17.87
C ASP A 113 10.13 -9.99 -18.12
N LYS A 114 10.09 -8.63 -18.04
CA LYS A 114 11.24 -7.75 -18.32
C LYS A 114 11.75 -7.01 -17.09
N ARG A 115 11.29 -7.36 -15.91
CA ARG A 115 11.64 -6.72 -14.64
C ARG A 115 11.75 -7.70 -13.49
N ARG A 116 12.38 -7.29 -12.41
CA ARG A 116 12.35 -8.02 -11.15
C ARG A 116 10.94 -7.95 -10.52
N LYS A 117 10.72 -8.74 -9.48
CA LYS A 117 9.48 -8.68 -8.70
C LYS A 117 9.22 -7.29 -8.15
N SER A 118 7.96 -6.84 -8.26
CA SER A 118 7.55 -5.50 -7.80
C SER A 118 7.91 -5.21 -6.34
N ASP A 119 7.80 -6.19 -5.45
CA ASP A 119 8.15 -6.02 -4.04
C ASP A 119 9.63 -5.69 -3.81
N LEU A 120 10.54 -6.24 -4.64
CA LEU A 120 11.97 -5.94 -4.57
C LEU A 120 12.26 -4.51 -5.03
N MET A 121 11.64 -4.09 -6.12
CA MET A 121 11.80 -2.73 -6.64
C MET A 121 11.25 -1.68 -5.66
N ILE A 122 10.09 -1.96 -5.06
CA ILE A 122 9.46 -1.09 -4.07
C ILE A 122 10.32 -0.98 -2.80
N SER A 123 10.92 -2.09 -2.35
CA SER A 123 11.82 -2.05 -1.19
C SER A 123 13.09 -1.27 -1.47
N GLU A 124 13.65 -1.37 -2.68
CA GLU A 124 14.82 -0.59 -3.11
C GLU A 124 14.50 0.92 -3.17
N ILE A 125 13.34 1.30 -3.72
CA ILE A 125 12.87 2.70 -3.72
C ILE A 125 12.75 3.21 -2.29
N ARG A 126 12.13 2.43 -1.39
CA ARG A 126 11.95 2.80 0.02
C ARG A 126 13.30 2.99 0.72
N GLU A 127 14.24 2.08 0.51
CA GLU A 127 15.58 2.15 1.09
C GLU A 127 16.36 3.38 0.57
N ALA A 128 16.37 3.59 -0.74
CA ALA A 128 17.07 4.72 -1.36
C ALA A 128 16.51 6.08 -0.90
N THR A 129 15.21 6.16 -0.65
CA THR A 129 14.54 7.41 -0.24
C THR A 129 14.54 7.64 1.26
N SER A 130 14.74 6.59 2.08
CA SER A 130 14.76 6.69 3.56
C SER A 130 15.87 7.58 4.11
N THR A 131 16.94 7.79 3.34
CA THR A 131 18.10 8.61 3.73
C THR A 131 17.89 10.10 3.55
N ILE A 132 16.78 10.53 2.95
CA ILE A 132 16.52 11.95 2.67
C ILE A 132 15.95 12.63 3.94
N ALA A 133 16.71 13.53 4.53
CA ALA A 133 16.28 14.25 5.73
C ALA A 133 15.12 15.22 5.43
N GLY A 134 14.23 15.40 6.39
CA GLY A 134 13.13 16.36 6.35
C GLY A 134 11.88 15.90 5.63
N ILE A 135 11.86 14.67 5.11
CA ILE A 135 10.71 14.07 4.46
C ILE A 135 10.43 12.65 4.98
N LYS A 136 9.18 12.23 4.87
CA LYS A 136 8.77 10.84 5.01
C LYS A 136 8.26 10.36 3.65
N VAL A 137 8.68 9.19 3.23
CA VAL A 137 8.26 8.61 1.95
C VAL A 137 7.46 7.35 2.21
N GLU A 138 6.31 7.24 1.59
CA GLU A 138 5.45 6.07 1.63
C GLU A 138 5.22 5.53 0.21
N THR A 139 5.24 4.22 0.07
CA THR A 139 4.97 3.57 -1.22
C THR A 139 3.65 2.84 -1.15
N ARG A 140 2.74 3.15 -2.05
CA ARG A 140 1.45 2.48 -2.20
C ARG A 140 1.38 1.76 -3.52
N THR A 141 1.08 0.50 -3.45
CA THR A 141 0.94 -0.35 -4.62
C THR A 141 -0.53 -0.55 -4.93
N GLN A 142 -0.92 -0.24 -6.15
CA GLN A 142 -2.26 -0.55 -6.62
C GLN A 142 -2.30 -2.03 -7.03
N ARG A 143 -2.94 -2.85 -6.21
CA ARG A 143 -3.16 -4.26 -6.52
C ARG A 143 -4.43 -4.41 -7.35
N ALA A 144 -4.41 -5.30 -8.33
CA ALA A 144 -5.62 -5.67 -9.07
C ALA A 144 -6.65 -6.27 -8.11
N GLY A 145 -7.88 -5.75 -8.13
CA GLY A 145 -8.98 -6.18 -7.28
C GLY A 145 -9.81 -5.00 -6.77
N PRO A 146 -10.88 -5.27 -6.02
CA PRO A 146 -11.66 -4.21 -5.41
C PRO A 146 -10.77 -3.39 -4.46
N PRO A 147 -10.95 -2.05 -4.40
CA PRO A 147 -10.15 -1.18 -3.55
C PRO A 147 -10.28 -1.66 -2.10
N ARG A 148 -9.17 -2.07 -1.54
CA ARG A 148 -9.07 -2.45 -0.13
C ARG A 148 -8.38 -1.29 0.57
N GLY A 149 -9.04 -0.73 1.58
CA GLY A 149 -8.40 0.15 2.55
C GLY A 149 -7.21 -0.54 3.24
N LYS A 150 -6.56 0.16 4.14
CA LYS A 150 -5.54 -0.47 4.99
C LYS A 150 -6.16 -1.66 5.73
N PRO A 151 -5.44 -2.78 5.90
CA PRO A 151 -5.99 -3.98 6.53
C PRO A 151 -6.42 -3.76 8.00
N ILE A 152 -5.88 -2.73 8.64
CA ILE A 152 -6.25 -2.30 9.99
C ILE A 152 -6.54 -0.81 9.94
N GLU A 153 -7.75 -0.43 10.32
CA GLU A 153 -8.20 0.95 10.45
C GLU A 153 -8.80 1.12 11.84
N ILE A 154 -8.30 2.09 12.60
CA ILE A 154 -8.75 2.41 13.96
C ILE A 154 -9.40 3.78 13.92
N ASN A 155 -10.71 3.81 14.08
CA ASN A 155 -11.49 5.03 14.13
C ASN A 155 -11.76 5.43 15.57
N LEU A 156 -11.26 6.59 15.98
CA LEU A 156 -11.53 7.19 17.28
C LEU A 156 -12.60 8.25 17.15
N VAL A 157 -13.66 8.08 17.91
CA VAL A 157 -14.79 9.02 17.93
C VAL A 157 -14.94 9.59 19.34
N SER A 158 -14.89 10.91 19.47
CA SER A 158 -15.07 11.63 20.72
C SER A 158 -15.74 12.98 20.45
N SER A 159 -16.48 13.47 21.44
CA SER A 159 -17.04 14.83 21.44
C SER A 159 -16.01 15.92 21.80
N ASP A 160 -14.87 15.53 22.39
CA ASP A 160 -13.78 16.44 22.74
C ASP A 160 -12.57 16.24 21.78
N PRO A 161 -12.29 17.21 20.90
CA PRO A 161 -11.17 17.12 19.97
C PRO A 161 -9.80 17.04 20.66
N ASN A 162 -9.62 17.74 21.77
CA ASN A 162 -8.32 17.78 22.48
C ASN A 162 -7.99 16.42 23.11
N LEU A 163 -9.01 15.76 23.66
CA LEU A 163 -8.87 14.41 24.20
C LEU A 163 -8.54 13.41 23.08
N THR A 164 -9.21 13.55 21.95
CA THR A 164 -8.98 12.72 20.77
C THR A 164 -7.54 12.80 20.28
N ILE A 165 -6.99 14.01 20.14
CA ILE A 165 -5.61 14.24 19.72
C ILE A 165 -4.62 13.55 20.68
N LYS A 166 -4.84 13.68 21.98
CA LYS A 166 -3.97 13.08 22.99
C LYS A 166 -3.97 11.56 22.94
N GLU A 167 -5.15 10.96 22.79
CA GLU A 167 -5.28 9.51 22.74
C GLU A 167 -4.77 8.92 21.41
N ILE A 168 -4.92 9.61 20.28
CA ILE A 168 -4.34 9.19 18.99
C ILE A 168 -2.82 9.11 19.10
N LYS A 169 -2.15 10.14 19.65
CA LYS A 169 -0.69 10.11 19.85
C LYS A 169 -0.24 8.95 20.71
N ARG A 170 -0.99 8.66 21.77
CA ARG A 170 -0.71 7.53 22.66
C ARG A 170 -0.85 6.18 21.95
N ILE A 171 -1.89 6.02 21.13
CA ILE A 171 -2.09 4.82 20.34
C ILE A 171 -0.99 4.68 19.28
N GLU A 172 -0.61 5.75 18.61
CA GLU A 172 0.47 5.77 17.64
C GLU A 172 1.79 5.28 18.27
N GLU A 173 2.14 5.78 19.45
CA GLU A 173 3.33 5.33 20.19
C GLU A 173 3.28 3.83 20.55
N TYR A 174 2.10 3.30 20.85
CA TYR A 174 1.91 1.87 21.09
C TYR A 174 2.07 1.04 19.81
N LEU A 175 1.47 1.50 18.72
CA LEU A 175 1.51 0.80 17.44
C LEU A 175 2.93 0.74 16.85
N LEU A 176 3.72 1.80 17.04
CA LEU A 176 5.13 1.84 16.61
C LEU A 176 6.02 0.78 17.29
N LYS A 177 5.61 0.29 18.45
CA LYS A 177 6.35 -0.76 19.19
C LYS A 177 6.03 -2.18 18.72
N ILE A 178 4.98 -2.35 17.91
CA ILE A 178 4.56 -3.67 17.43
C ILE A 178 5.40 -4.05 16.19
N SER A 179 6.21 -5.08 16.34
CA SER A 179 6.97 -5.61 15.21
C SER A 179 6.02 -6.23 14.17
N GLY A 180 6.12 -5.80 12.91
CA GLY A 180 5.29 -6.29 11.81
C GLY A 180 4.24 -5.30 11.31
N LEU A 181 3.95 -4.22 12.05
CA LEU A 181 3.19 -3.10 11.51
C LEU A 181 4.10 -2.23 10.65
N LYS A 182 3.65 -1.93 9.44
CA LYS A 182 4.35 -1.04 8.49
C LYS A 182 3.37 0.03 8.01
N ASP A 183 3.94 1.18 7.62
CA ASP A 183 3.19 2.26 7.00
C ASP A 183 2.02 2.78 7.89
N LEU A 184 2.34 3.06 9.18
CA LEU A 184 1.41 3.69 10.10
C LEU A 184 1.10 5.11 9.63
N GLU A 185 -0.20 5.38 9.44
CA GLU A 185 -0.73 6.70 9.09
C GLU A 185 -1.67 7.21 10.18
N THR A 186 -1.66 8.50 10.40
CA THR A 186 -2.64 9.20 11.22
C THR A 186 -3.31 10.29 10.40
N SER A 187 -4.59 10.53 10.67
CA SER A 187 -5.31 11.67 10.09
C SER A 187 -5.01 13.00 10.78
N LEU A 188 -4.24 12.97 11.88
CA LEU A 188 -3.81 14.20 12.53
C LEU A 188 -2.74 14.89 11.69
N PRO A 189 -2.88 16.19 11.43
CA PRO A 189 -1.81 16.98 10.83
C PRO A 189 -0.60 17.00 11.78
N SER A 190 0.60 16.95 11.21
CA SER A 190 1.81 17.13 11.99
C SER A 190 1.86 18.55 12.55
N PRO A 191 2.40 18.74 13.77
CA PRO A 191 2.51 20.08 14.36
C PRO A 191 3.32 21.00 13.42
N SER A 192 2.71 22.06 12.93
CA SER A 192 3.36 23.08 12.12
C SER A 192 3.51 24.39 12.91
N ILE A 193 4.43 25.24 12.48
CA ILE A 193 4.60 26.56 13.04
C ILE A 193 3.49 27.46 12.51
N GLU A 194 2.64 27.96 13.41
CA GLU A 194 1.58 28.92 13.10
C GLU A 194 2.03 30.32 13.54
N TYR A 195 1.99 31.30 12.61
CA TYR A 195 2.22 32.68 12.92
C TYR A 195 0.88 33.38 13.12
N GLN A 196 0.59 33.81 14.33
CA GLN A 196 -0.58 34.65 14.64
C GLN A 196 -0.18 36.12 14.62
N LEU A 197 -0.76 36.89 13.75
CA LEU A 197 -0.50 38.32 13.62
C LEU A 197 -1.57 39.09 14.42
N TYR A 198 -1.17 39.65 15.52
CA TYR A 198 -2.03 40.57 16.30
C TYR A 198 -1.80 41.98 15.82
N VAL A 199 -2.84 42.59 15.26
CA VAL A 199 -2.84 44.00 14.85
C VAL A 199 -3.47 44.82 15.96
N ASP A 200 -2.66 45.63 16.64
CA ASP A 200 -3.14 46.64 17.59
C ASP A 200 -3.74 47.81 16.80
N ARG A 201 -4.98 48.23 17.14
CA ARG A 201 -5.71 49.29 16.46
C ARG A 201 -5.78 50.54 17.33
#